data_6f62bc58e8d3a3e935115ba6c82a48f0
#
_entry.id   6f62bc58e8d3a3e935115ba6c82a48f0
#
_cell.length_a   1.000
_cell.length_b   1.000
_cell.length_c   1.000
_cell.angle_alpha   90.00
_cell.angle_beta   90.00
_cell.angle_gamma   90.00
#
_symmetry.space_group_name_H-M   'P 1'
#
loop_
_entity.id
_entity.type
_entity.pdbx_description
1 polymer ?
#
loop_
_entity_poly.entity_id
_entity_poly.type
_entity_poly.pdbx_seq_one_letter_code
_entity_poly.pdbx_strand_id
1 'polypeptide(L)'
;MVAHELDARRLHLVSTVLAVACGLTAANLYYAQPLLHLLARTFGVSEGSAAVVITATQLGYVAGMIVLLPLGDLLENRALAGRMLVGTAVALVAAGLAPTFELFLVASVAVGMTSSVTQILVPVAARLAPPGTRGRFIGRVMSGLLLGILLARTVSSLLADAIGWRSVYLISAGLMLVLAPCLRWVLPPLPPAHTTTYRALMRSLAAIVAEEPILRRRAMSQALLFGTFTTFWTAIAYELIGEHGLTQSAVGIFALVGAAGAVAAPFAGRLADRGLARPARGIAIGMVAVALLITRFGHASVVALAAGGVLLDFAVQGHQVLSQQEVYGLRPEARSRINTIYMSTIFLVGAMASAAAGWVFDRAGWTGVTTVALVLPAGAFALWLTSRNPSTAPPFAAVTATDGGPHQA
;
A
#
# COMPACT_ATOMS: atom_id res chain seq x y z
N MET A 1 15.07 3.74 -25.41
CA MET A 1 14.85 4.36 -26.72
C MET A 1 13.50 5.09 -26.85
N VAL A 2 12.42 4.69 -26.17
CA VAL A 2 11.07 5.30 -26.31
C VAL A 2 10.91 6.67 -25.60
N ALA A 3 11.75 7.00 -24.62
CA ALA A 3 11.61 8.23 -23.82
C ALA A 3 12.14 9.53 -24.50
N HIS A 4 12.86 9.43 -25.61
CA HIS A 4 13.47 10.58 -26.29
C HIS A 4 12.54 11.33 -27.25
N GLU A 5 11.36 10.78 -27.55
CA GLU A 5 10.41 11.35 -28.54
C GLU A 5 9.18 12.04 -27.92
N LEU A 6 9.05 12.03 -26.59
CA LEU A 6 7.88 12.64 -25.95
C LEU A 6 8.15 14.11 -25.60
N ASP A 7 7.38 15.02 -26.20
CA ASP A 7 7.33 16.44 -25.85
C ASP A 7 7.03 16.64 -24.34
N ALA A 8 7.55 17.71 -23.75
CA ALA A 8 7.38 18.02 -22.32
C ALA A 8 5.90 18.05 -21.86
N ARG A 9 4.98 18.50 -22.73
CA ARG A 9 3.53 18.47 -22.47
C ARG A 9 3.01 17.03 -22.38
N ARG A 10 3.45 16.15 -23.26
CA ARG A 10 3.04 14.74 -23.27
C ARG A 10 3.59 13.97 -22.07
N LEU A 11 4.83 14.25 -21.66
CA LEU A 11 5.42 13.71 -20.44
C LEU A 11 4.67 14.14 -19.17
N HIS A 12 4.24 15.41 -19.13
CA HIS A 12 3.41 15.92 -18.04
C HIS A 12 2.06 15.18 -17.99
N LEU A 13 1.39 15.02 -19.15
CA LEU A 13 0.11 14.29 -19.26
C LEU A 13 0.27 12.83 -18.81
N VAL A 14 1.30 12.12 -19.29
CA VAL A 14 1.61 10.73 -18.90
C VAL A 14 1.79 10.60 -17.38
N SER A 15 2.60 11.48 -16.78
CA SER A 15 2.84 11.42 -15.32
C SER A 15 1.58 11.73 -14.51
N THR A 16 0.72 12.64 -14.99
CA THR A 16 -0.54 12.99 -14.31
C THR A 16 -1.56 11.85 -14.42
N VAL A 17 -1.73 11.26 -15.60
CA VAL A 17 -2.64 10.12 -15.78
C VAL A 17 -2.18 8.92 -14.96
N LEU A 18 -0.87 8.63 -14.91
CA LEU A 18 -0.33 7.58 -14.05
C LEU A 18 -0.55 7.87 -12.56
N ALA A 19 -0.39 9.14 -12.14
CA ALA A 19 -0.64 9.55 -10.75
C ALA A 19 -2.10 9.33 -10.36
N VAL A 20 -3.04 9.76 -11.22
CA VAL A 20 -4.48 9.55 -11.02
C VAL A 20 -4.81 8.06 -11.02
N ALA A 21 -4.26 7.30 -11.97
CA ALA A 21 -4.48 5.87 -12.06
C ALA A 21 -4.00 5.12 -10.80
N CYS A 22 -2.78 5.40 -10.35
CA CYS A 22 -2.26 4.81 -9.12
C CYS A 22 -3.08 5.20 -7.89
N GLY A 23 -3.50 6.46 -7.80
CA GLY A 23 -4.32 6.96 -6.70
C GLY A 23 -5.70 6.30 -6.64
N LEU A 24 -6.43 6.29 -7.76
CA LEU A 24 -7.77 5.72 -7.82
C LEU A 24 -7.77 4.20 -7.62
N THR A 25 -6.80 3.48 -8.18
CA THR A 25 -6.71 2.02 -8.01
C THR A 25 -6.29 1.63 -6.60
N ALA A 26 -5.38 2.37 -5.97
CA ALA A 26 -5.02 2.15 -4.57
C ALA A 26 -6.18 2.48 -3.61
N ALA A 27 -6.98 3.50 -3.92
CA ALA A 27 -8.14 3.91 -3.12
C ALA A 27 -9.14 2.76 -2.92
N ASN A 28 -9.30 1.86 -3.92
CA ASN A 28 -10.21 0.72 -3.85
C ASN A 28 -9.95 -0.21 -2.65
N LEU A 29 -8.71 -0.26 -2.14
CA LEU A 29 -8.35 -1.11 -1.00
C LEU A 29 -8.83 -0.52 0.34
N TYR A 30 -9.15 0.77 0.37
CA TYR A 30 -9.40 1.51 1.61
C TYR A 30 -10.83 2.00 1.76
N TYR A 31 -11.69 1.88 0.74
CA TYR A 31 -13.09 2.34 0.80
C TYR A 31 -13.90 1.69 1.91
N ALA A 32 -13.71 0.38 2.12
CA ALA A 32 -14.49 -0.37 3.09
C ALA A 32 -14.20 0.02 4.55
N GLN A 33 -12.98 0.50 4.87
CA GLN A 33 -12.57 0.75 6.26
C GLN A 33 -13.52 1.66 7.03
N PRO A 34 -13.89 2.86 6.57
CA PRO A 34 -14.84 3.70 7.28
C PRO A 34 -16.29 3.24 7.12
N LEU A 35 -16.60 2.32 6.21
CA LEU A 35 -17.95 1.87 5.89
C LEU A 35 -18.38 0.61 6.65
N LEU A 36 -17.51 0.01 7.46
CA LEU A 36 -17.75 -1.28 8.09
C LEU A 36 -19.03 -1.30 8.94
N HIS A 37 -19.30 -0.24 9.69
CA HIS A 37 -20.53 -0.13 10.48
C HIS A 37 -21.80 -0.13 9.58
N LEU A 38 -21.78 0.61 8.46
CA LEU A 38 -22.88 0.64 7.50
C LEU A 38 -23.07 -0.73 6.81
N LEU A 39 -21.97 -1.41 6.49
CA LEU A 39 -22.00 -2.76 5.91
C LEU A 39 -22.56 -3.77 6.89
N ALA A 40 -22.13 -3.75 8.16
CA ALA A 40 -22.66 -4.60 9.22
C ALA A 40 -24.19 -4.46 9.33
N ARG A 41 -24.69 -3.23 9.40
CA ARG A 41 -26.12 -2.95 9.46
C ARG A 41 -26.89 -3.38 8.20
N THR A 42 -26.30 -3.13 7.01
CA THR A 42 -26.97 -3.45 5.73
C THR A 42 -27.16 -4.95 5.54
N PHE A 43 -26.14 -5.73 5.89
CA PHE A 43 -26.16 -7.18 5.71
C PHE A 43 -26.61 -7.96 6.95
N GLY A 44 -26.89 -7.29 8.07
CA GLY A 44 -27.32 -7.94 9.30
C GLY A 44 -26.25 -8.84 9.94
N VAL A 45 -24.99 -8.48 9.80
CA VAL A 45 -23.84 -9.23 10.37
C VAL A 45 -23.21 -8.46 11.53
N SER A 46 -22.40 -9.15 12.37
CA SER A 46 -21.64 -8.46 13.43
C SER A 46 -20.58 -7.53 12.84
N GLU A 47 -20.11 -6.55 13.62
CA GLU A 47 -19.03 -5.64 13.23
C GLU A 47 -17.73 -6.39 12.94
N GLY A 48 -17.42 -7.41 13.75
CA GLY A 48 -16.26 -8.29 13.48
C GLY A 48 -16.40 -9.09 12.21
N SER A 49 -17.62 -9.56 11.87
CA SER A 49 -17.88 -10.21 10.59
C SER A 49 -17.71 -9.23 9.43
N ALA A 50 -18.19 -7.99 9.56
CA ALA A 50 -18.01 -6.98 8.53
C ALA A 50 -16.53 -6.64 8.29
N ALA A 51 -15.68 -6.68 9.31
CA ALA A 51 -14.24 -6.46 9.18
C ALA A 51 -13.54 -7.47 8.25
N VAL A 52 -14.14 -8.67 8.02
CA VAL A 52 -13.65 -9.66 7.06
C VAL A 52 -13.60 -9.12 5.62
N VAL A 53 -14.35 -8.08 5.31
CA VAL A 53 -14.30 -7.39 4.00
C VAL A 53 -12.89 -6.83 3.73
N ILE A 54 -12.25 -6.22 4.73
CA ILE A 54 -10.88 -5.72 4.60
C ILE A 54 -9.91 -6.88 4.37
N THR A 55 -10.08 -7.95 5.15
CA THR A 55 -9.30 -9.18 5.00
C THR A 55 -9.43 -9.75 3.58
N ALA A 56 -10.67 -9.87 3.07
CA ALA A 56 -10.97 -10.37 1.74
C ALA A 56 -10.31 -9.51 0.64
N THR A 57 -10.43 -8.20 0.74
CA THR A 57 -9.80 -7.25 -0.21
C THR A 57 -8.29 -7.36 -0.19
N GLN A 58 -7.67 -7.44 0.99
CA GLN A 58 -6.21 -7.56 1.12
C GLN A 58 -5.68 -8.91 0.65
N LEU A 59 -6.38 -10.01 0.93
CA LEU A 59 -6.04 -11.34 0.38
C LEU A 59 -6.17 -11.37 -1.13
N GLY A 60 -7.22 -10.75 -1.68
CA GLY A 60 -7.37 -10.55 -3.11
C GLY A 60 -6.17 -9.79 -3.69
N TYR A 61 -5.74 -8.71 -3.05
CA TYR A 61 -4.59 -7.92 -3.47
C TYR A 61 -3.29 -8.73 -3.46
N VAL A 62 -3.06 -9.53 -2.41
CA VAL A 62 -1.93 -10.47 -2.34
C VAL A 62 -1.98 -11.48 -3.49
N ALA A 63 -3.14 -12.09 -3.73
CA ALA A 63 -3.32 -13.02 -4.85
C ALA A 63 -3.03 -12.33 -6.19
N GLY A 64 -3.51 -11.09 -6.39
CA GLY A 64 -3.20 -10.28 -7.57
C GLY A 64 -1.71 -10.02 -7.74
N MET A 65 -1.01 -9.67 -6.67
CA MET A 65 0.44 -9.46 -6.71
C MET A 65 1.21 -10.75 -7.06
N ILE A 66 0.80 -11.89 -6.54
CA ILE A 66 1.49 -13.16 -6.79
C ILE A 66 1.15 -13.69 -8.20
N VAL A 67 -0.11 -13.56 -8.64
CA VAL A 67 -0.59 -14.19 -9.89
C VAL A 67 -0.52 -13.23 -11.08
N LEU A 68 -0.98 -11.98 -10.92
CA LEU A 68 -1.12 -11.05 -12.05
C LEU A 68 0.14 -10.21 -12.30
N LEU A 69 0.90 -9.86 -11.26
CA LEU A 69 2.10 -9.04 -11.43
C LEU A 69 3.16 -9.68 -12.34
N PRO A 70 3.48 -10.98 -12.19
CA PRO A 70 4.42 -11.63 -13.09
C PRO A 70 3.99 -11.66 -14.56
N LEU A 71 2.69 -11.55 -14.84
CA LEU A 71 2.19 -11.38 -16.21
C LEU A 71 2.65 -10.05 -16.84
N GLY A 72 2.97 -9.03 -16.04
CA GLY A 72 3.55 -7.77 -16.54
C GLY A 72 4.95 -7.92 -17.13
N ASP A 73 5.69 -8.98 -16.77
CA ASP A 73 6.97 -9.31 -17.38
C ASP A 73 6.80 -10.09 -18.71
N LEU A 74 5.63 -10.70 -18.94
CA LEU A 74 5.32 -11.57 -20.09
C LEU A 74 4.41 -10.92 -21.13
N LEU A 75 3.55 -10.00 -20.70
CA LEU A 75 2.54 -9.36 -21.53
C LEU A 75 2.86 -7.87 -21.72
N GLU A 76 2.25 -7.27 -22.71
CA GLU A 76 2.31 -5.82 -22.91
C GLU A 76 1.62 -5.11 -21.74
N ASN A 77 2.40 -4.30 -21.00
CA ASN A 77 1.97 -3.71 -19.72
C ASN A 77 0.77 -2.77 -19.86
N ARG A 78 0.65 -2.01 -20.95
CA ARG A 78 -0.48 -1.11 -21.22
C ARG A 78 -1.78 -1.90 -21.40
N ALA A 79 -1.75 -3.00 -22.18
CA ALA A 79 -2.92 -3.84 -22.40
C ALA A 79 -3.32 -4.60 -21.14
N LEU A 80 -2.33 -5.12 -20.38
CA LEU A 80 -2.58 -5.78 -19.11
C LEU A 80 -3.23 -4.84 -18.10
N ALA A 81 -2.68 -3.63 -17.92
CA ALA A 81 -3.24 -2.63 -17.02
C ALA A 81 -4.68 -2.26 -17.41
N GLY A 82 -4.95 -2.06 -18.71
CA GLY A 82 -6.31 -1.78 -19.19
C GLY A 82 -7.30 -2.91 -18.88
N ARG A 83 -6.89 -4.17 -19.09
CA ARG A 83 -7.74 -5.35 -18.76
C ARG A 83 -7.99 -5.45 -17.26
N MET A 84 -6.98 -5.20 -16.42
CA MET A 84 -7.12 -5.21 -14.97
C MET A 84 -8.06 -4.10 -14.50
N LEU A 85 -8.01 -2.89 -15.08
CA LEU A 85 -8.94 -1.80 -14.76
C LEU A 85 -10.39 -2.14 -15.12
N VAL A 86 -10.62 -2.77 -16.27
CA VAL A 86 -11.96 -3.26 -16.65
C VAL A 86 -12.41 -4.35 -15.67
N GLY A 87 -11.53 -5.28 -15.30
CA GLY A 87 -11.81 -6.30 -14.28
C GLY A 87 -12.14 -5.67 -12.93
N THR A 88 -11.41 -4.60 -12.53
CA THR A 88 -11.72 -3.84 -11.29
C THR A 88 -13.08 -3.20 -11.38
N ALA A 89 -13.45 -2.59 -12.52
CA ALA A 89 -14.77 -2.00 -12.71
C ALA A 89 -15.89 -3.03 -12.56
N VAL A 90 -15.76 -4.21 -13.18
CA VAL A 90 -16.74 -5.30 -13.06
C VAL A 90 -16.85 -5.76 -11.60
N ALA A 91 -15.72 -5.95 -10.90
CA ALA A 91 -15.71 -6.34 -9.50
C ALA A 91 -16.34 -5.28 -8.58
N LEU A 92 -16.12 -4.00 -8.85
CA LEU A 92 -16.72 -2.88 -8.12
C LEU A 92 -18.24 -2.80 -8.36
N VAL A 93 -18.71 -3.02 -9.60
CA VAL A 93 -20.16 -3.11 -9.88
C VAL A 93 -20.75 -4.29 -9.12
N ALA A 94 -20.12 -5.46 -9.15
CA ALA A 94 -20.56 -6.63 -8.40
C ALA A 94 -20.63 -6.35 -6.89
N ALA A 95 -19.67 -5.66 -6.32
CA ALA A 95 -19.67 -5.24 -4.92
C ALA A 95 -20.80 -4.24 -4.62
N GLY A 96 -20.96 -3.19 -5.44
CA GLY A 96 -22.00 -2.17 -5.26
C GLY A 96 -23.42 -2.71 -5.40
N LEU A 97 -23.63 -3.77 -6.19
CA LEU A 97 -24.93 -4.41 -6.42
C LEU A 97 -25.13 -5.68 -5.60
N ALA A 98 -24.17 -6.10 -4.76
CA ALA A 98 -24.23 -7.34 -4.00
C ALA A 98 -25.49 -7.38 -3.10
N PRO A 99 -26.36 -8.41 -3.26
CA PRO A 99 -27.55 -8.59 -2.43
C PRO A 99 -27.22 -9.29 -1.10
N THR A 100 -26.15 -10.07 -1.01
CA THR A 100 -25.73 -10.80 0.18
C THR A 100 -24.30 -10.48 0.56
N PHE A 101 -23.97 -10.72 1.84
CA PHE A 101 -22.62 -10.47 2.37
C PHE A 101 -21.56 -11.35 1.69
N GLU A 102 -21.88 -12.61 1.41
CA GLU A 102 -20.97 -13.55 0.77
C GLU A 102 -20.58 -13.10 -0.65
N LEU A 103 -21.58 -12.64 -1.45
CA LEU A 103 -21.31 -12.08 -2.77
C LEU A 103 -20.47 -10.80 -2.70
N PHE A 104 -20.72 -9.97 -1.69
CA PHE A 104 -19.91 -8.79 -1.43
C PHE A 104 -18.46 -9.16 -1.08
N LEU A 105 -18.23 -10.21 -0.27
CA LEU A 105 -16.90 -10.71 0.04
C LEU A 105 -16.17 -11.24 -1.21
N VAL A 106 -16.83 -12.04 -2.03
CA VAL A 106 -16.25 -12.55 -3.28
C VAL A 106 -15.89 -11.39 -4.22
N ALA A 107 -16.78 -10.41 -4.37
CA ALA A 107 -16.51 -9.20 -5.14
C ALA A 107 -15.34 -8.41 -4.55
N SER A 108 -15.22 -8.31 -3.22
CA SER A 108 -14.11 -7.62 -2.54
C SER A 108 -12.75 -8.30 -2.80
N VAL A 109 -12.71 -9.63 -2.84
CA VAL A 109 -11.50 -10.38 -3.26
C VAL A 109 -11.14 -10.00 -4.70
N ALA A 110 -12.10 -9.97 -5.62
CA ALA A 110 -11.88 -9.61 -7.01
C ALA A 110 -11.42 -8.15 -7.17
N VAL A 111 -12.01 -7.20 -6.42
CA VAL A 111 -11.57 -5.80 -6.34
C VAL A 111 -10.12 -5.72 -5.89
N GLY A 112 -9.75 -6.41 -4.80
CA GLY A 112 -8.38 -6.46 -4.33
C GLY A 112 -7.43 -7.00 -5.39
N MET A 113 -7.75 -8.16 -5.96
CA MET A 113 -6.92 -8.85 -6.94
C MET A 113 -6.62 -7.98 -8.16
N THR A 114 -7.62 -7.34 -8.73
CA THR A 114 -7.47 -6.52 -9.94
C THR A 114 -6.88 -5.14 -9.65
N SER A 115 -7.08 -4.57 -8.45
CA SER A 115 -6.48 -3.30 -8.01
C SER A 115 -4.96 -3.41 -7.81
N SER A 116 -4.38 -4.63 -7.81
CA SER A 116 -2.93 -4.83 -7.84
C SER A 116 -2.25 -4.24 -9.08
N VAL A 117 -3.01 -3.79 -10.08
CA VAL A 117 -2.52 -3.02 -11.24
C VAL A 117 -1.65 -1.83 -10.85
N THR A 118 -1.88 -1.21 -9.70
CA THR A 118 -1.02 -0.15 -9.14
C THR A 118 0.45 -0.56 -9.11
N GLN A 119 0.73 -1.83 -8.78
CA GLN A 119 2.09 -2.36 -8.71
C GLN A 119 2.73 -2.59 -10.09
N ILE A 120 1.95 -2.57 -11.17
CA ILE A 120 2.45 -2.54 -12.56
C ILE A 120 2.70 -1.09 -12.98
N LEU A 121 1.80 -0.16 -12.65
CA LEU A 121 1.87 1.22 -13.10
C LEU A 121 3.07 1.99 -12.51
N VAL A 122 3.48 1.71 -11.27
CA VAL A 122 4.64 2.37 -10.64
C VAL A 122 5.96 2.02 -11.35
N PRO A 123 6.30 0.75 -11.62
CA PRO A 123 7.45 0.41 -12.47
C PRO A 123 7.36 0.96 -13.90
N VAL A 124 6.17 0.99 -14.50
CA VAL A 124 5.95 1.62 -15.81
C VAL A 124 6.31 3.10 -15.76
N ALA A 125 5.90 3.83 -14.73
CA ALA A 125 6.30 5.22 -14.53
C ALA A 125 7.83 5.37 -14.45
N ALA A 126 8.51 4.47 -13.75
CA ALA A 126 9.96 4.50 -13.63
C ALA A 126 10.68 4.21 -14.98
N ARG A 127 10.09 3.38 -15.85
CA ARG A 127 10.61 3.10 -17.21
C ARG A 127 10.42 4.27 -18.17
N LEU A 128 9.32 5.01 -18.03
CA LEU A 128 8.98 6.15 -18.91
C LEU A 128 9.61 7.47 -18.46
N ALA A 129 10.14 7.53 -17.25
CA ALA A 129 10.73 8.74 -16.68
C ALA A 129 12.04 9.12 -17.38
N PRO A 130 12.17 10.36 -17.93
CA PRO A 130 13.39 10.82 -18.58
C PRO A 130 14.55 10.94 -17.56
N PRO A 131 15.82 10.66 -17.97
CA PRO A 131 16.97 10.66 -17.07
C PRO A 131 17.11 11.95 -16.23
N GLY A 132 16.96 13.12 -16.84
CA GLY A 132 17.14 14.42 -16.16
C GLY A 132 15.99 14.84 -15.23
N THR A 133 14.80 14.22 -15.34
CA THR A 133 13.59 14.59 -14.55
C THR A 133 12.96 13.41 -13.84
N ARG A 134 13.67 12.28 -13.78
CA ARG A 134 13.16 10.99 -13.27
C ARG A 134 12.57 11.11 -11.87
N GLY A 135 13.27 11.78 -10.96
CA GLY A 135 12.80 11.97 -9.58
C GLY A 135 11.48 12.75 -9.51
N ARG A 136 11.35 13.82 -10.30
CA ARG A 136 10.13 14.64 -10.37
C ARG A 136 8.95 13.85 -10.96
N PHE A 137 9.21 13.06 -12.01
CA PHE A 137 8.20 12.24 -12.67
C PHE A 137 7.65 11.16 -11.73
N ILE A 138 8.54 10.36 -11.13
CA ILE A 138 8.16 9.31 -10.17
C ILE A 138 7.53 9.93 -8.93
N GLY A 139 8.08 11.03 -8.42
CA GLY A 139 7.52 11.75 -7.28
C GLY A 139 6.06 12.17 -7.48
N ARG A 140 5.71 12.66 -8.68
CA ARG A 140 4.31 13.00 -9.02
C ARG A 140 3.40 11.77 -8.97
N VAL A 141 3.83 10.64 -9.53
CA VAL A 141 3.04 9.40 -9.52
C VAL A 141 2.85 8.89 -8.08
N MET A 142 3.90 8.91 -7.27
CA MET A 142 3.83 8.52 -5.86
C MET A 142 2.97 9.46 -5.02
N SER A 143 3.01 10.77 -5.32
CA SER A 143 2.11 11.75 -4.66
C SER A 143 0.64 11.46 -4.99
N GLY A 144 0.33 11.11 -6.24
CA GLY A 144 -1.01 10.69 -6.63
C GLY A 144 -1.47 9.43 -5.89
N LEU A 145 -0.59 8.43 -5.79
CA LEU A 145 -0.83 7.20 -5.03
C LEU A 145 -1.16 7.50 -3.56
N LEU A 146 -0.31 8.27 -2.89
CA LEU A 146 -0.47 8.61 -1.46
C LEU A 146 -1.73 9.44 -1.22
N LEU A 147 -2.00 10.41 -2.11
CA LEU A 147 -3.21 11.23 -2.04
C LEU A 147 -4.48 10.37 -2.23
N GLY A 148 -4.44 9.40 -3.15
CA GLY A 148 -5.53 8.45 -3.35
C GLY A 148 -5.81 7.61 -2.10
N ILE A 149 -4.78 7.09 -1.45
CA ILE A 149 -4.90 6.33 -0.20
C ILE A 149 -5.48 7.20 0.92
N LEU A 150 -4.99 8.44 1.05
CA LEU A 150 -5.43 9.38 2.08
C LEU A 150 -6.91 9.75 1.88
N LEU A 151 -7.27 10.17 0.66
CA LEU A 151 -8.62 10.66 0.38
C LEU A 151 -9.65 9.53 0.28
N ALA A 152 -9.22 8.28 0.03
CA ALA A 152 -10.13 7.15 -0.13
C ALA A 152 -11.12 7.02 1.03
N ARG A 153 -10.63 7.08 2.26
CA ARG A 153 -11.45 6.94 3.47
C ARG A 153 -12.40 8.12 3.65
N THR A 154 -11.89 9.34 3.47
CA THR A 154 -12.69 10.56 3.61
C THR A 154 -13.78 10.64 2.55
N VAL A 155 -13.42 10.44 1.29
CA VAL A 155 -14.36 10.52 0.16
C VAL A 155 -15.41 9.41 0.24
N SER A 156 -15.00 8.16 0.57
CA SER A 156 -15.95 7.05 0.70
C SER A 156 -16.94 7.30 1.84
N SER A 157 -16.49 7.85 2.97
CA SER A 157 -17.33 8.17 4.11
C SER A 157 -18.34 9.27 3.78
N LEU A 158 -17.91 10.37 3.15
CA LEU A 158 -18.78 11.48 2.75
C LEU A 158 -19.80 11.07 1.68
N LEU A 159 -19.38 10.31 0.67
CA LEU A 159 -20.29 9.77 -0.35
C LEU A 159 -21.31 8.81 0.26
N ALA A 160 -20.87 7.95 1.18
CA ALA A 160 -21.77 7.00 1.83
C ALA A 160 -22.84 7.70 2.68
N ASP A 161 -22.48 8.78 3.36
CA ASP A 161 -23.40 9.61 4.13
C ASP A 161 -24.42 10.34 3.24
N ALA A 162 -23.96 10.90 2.11
CA ALA A 162 -24.77 11.71 1.22
C ALA A 162 -25.74 10.88 0.35
N ILE A 163 -25.27 9.77 -0.24
CA ILE A 163 -25.99 9.02 -1.28
C ILE A 163 -25.90 7.49 -1.12
N GLY A 164 -25.46 7.02 0.08
CA GLY A 164 -25.36 5.61 0.43
C GLY A 164 -24.05 4.95 0.02
N TRP A 165 -23.63 3.92 0.76
CA TRP A 165 -22.35 3.27 0.59
C TRP A 165 -22.17 2.56 -0.78
N ARG A 166 -23.24 2.09 -1.39
CA ARG A 166 -23.20 1.44 -2.72
C ARG A 166 -22.69 2.38 -3.81
N SER A 167 -22.98 3.67 -3.70
CA SER A 167 -22.53 4.70 -4.65
C SER A 167 -21.00 4.80 -4.73
N VAL A 168 -20.29 4.57 -3.63
CA VAL A 168 -18.81 4.58 -3.60
C VAL A 168 -18.24 3.58 -4.59
N TYR A 169 -18.78 2.36 -4.58
CA TYR A 169 -18.35 1.29 -5.47
C TYR A 169 -18.73 1.54 -6.93
N LEU A 170 -19.96 2.02 -7.17
CA LEU A 170 -20.47 2.28 -8.53
C LEU A 170 -19.77 3.48 -9.18
N ILE A 171 -19.53 4.56 -8.42
CA ILE A 171 -18.76 5.72 -8.91
C ILE A 171 -17.32 5.30 -9.23
N SER A 172 -16.68 4.53 -8.33
CA SER A 172 -15.33 4.02 -8.58
C SER A 172 -15.29 3.11 -9.82
N ALA A 173 -16.30 2.28 -10.03
CA ALA A 173 -16.41 1.46 -11.25
C ALA A 173 -16.43 2.34 -12.51
N GLY A 174 -17.23 3.40 -12.52
CA GLY A 174 -17.27 4.37 -13.61
C GLY A 174 -15.90 5.03 -13.85
N LEU A 175 -15.20 5.41 -12.78
CA LEU A 175 -13.85 5.98 -12.89
C LEU A 175 -12.86 4.98 -13.47
N MET A 176 -12.92 3.69 -13.12
CA MET A 176 -12.07 2.66 -13.71
C MET A 176 -12.35 2.47 -15.20
N LEU A 177 -13.62 2.50 -15.62
CA LEU A 177 -14.01 2.41 -17.04
C LEU A 177 -13.53 3.60 -17.86
N VAL A 178 -13.52 4.81 -17.30
CA VAL A 178 -12.94 6.00 -17.94
C VAL A 178 -11.42 5.92 -17.98
N LEU A 179 -10.79 5.43 -16.92
CA LEU A 179 -9.35 5.36 -16.78
C LEU A 179 -8.71 4.35 -17.75
N ALA A 180 -9.37 3.23 -18.04
CA ALA A 180 -8.85 2.20 -18.94
C ALA A 180 -8.56 2.73 -20.36
N PRO A 181 -9.49 3.39 -21.08
CA PRO A 181 -9.20 4.02 -22.38
C PRO A 181 -8.22 5.19 -22.25
N CYS A 182 -8.28 5.99 -21.18
CA CYS A 182 -7.32 7.07 -20.95
C CYS A 182 -5.88 6.55 -20.90
N LEU A 183 -5.62 5.49 -20.16
CA LEU A 183 -4.29 4.86 -20.10
C LEU A 183 -3.87 4.31 -21.48
N ARG A 184 -4.79 3.71 -22.21
CA ARG A 184 -4.51 3.18 -23.56
C ARG A 184 -4.12 4.28 -24.55
N TRP A 185 -4.70 5.48 -24.43
CA TRP A 185 -4.41 6.61 -25.30
C TRP A 185 -3.10 7.32 -24.94
N VAL A 186 -2.84 7.44 -23.63
CA VAL A 186 -1.73 8.25 -23.13
C VAL A 186 -0.42 7.47 -23.11
N LEU A 187 -0.47 6.16 -22.75
CA LEU A 187 0.73 5.33 -22.67
C LEU A 187 1.15 4.81 -24.04
N PRO A 188 2.46 4.86 -24.36
CA PRO A 188 3.00 4.16 -25.53
C PRO A 188 2.87 2.64 -25.36
N PRO A 189 2.98 1.86 -26.45
CA PRO A 189 3.12 0.41 -26.35
C PRO A 189 4.34 0.06 -25.48
N LEU A 190 4.12 -0.82 -24.50
CA LEU A 190 5.14 -1.24 -23.52
C LEU A 190 5.34 -2.76 -23.63
N PRO A 191 6.17 -3.21 -24.59
CA PRO A 191 6.43 -4.63 -24.78
C PRO A 191 7.03 -5.27 -23.54
N PRO A 192 6.86 -6.60 -23.35
CA PRO A 192 7.41 -7.32 -22.23
C PRO A 192 8.92 -7.15 -22.13
N ALA A 193 9.42 -7.12 -20.90
CA ALA A 193 10.84 -6.88 -20.64
C ALA A 193 11.71 -8.13 -20.89
N HIS A 194 11.13 -9.32 -20.80
CA HIS A 194 11.86 -10.59 -20.83
C HIS A 194 11.11 -11.68 -21.62
N THR A 195 11.87 -12.59 -22.23
CA THR A 195 11.36 -13.81 -22.90
C THR A 195 11.44 -15.03 -21.97
N THR A 196 10.94 -14.89 -20.75
CA THR A 196 10.94 -15.96 -19.76
C THR A 196 9.58 -16.64 -19.65
N THR A 197 9.48 -17.77 -18.98
CA THR A 197 8.21 -18.45 -18.75
C THR A 197 7.61 -18.08 -17.39
N TYR A 198 6.27 -18.09 -17.27
CA TYR A 198 5.59 -17.84 -16.00
C TYR A 198 6.10 -18.76 -14.87
N ARG A 199 6.33 -20.05 -15.19
CA ARG A 199 6.86 -21.03 -14.23
C ARG A 199 8.27 -20.66 -13.73
N ALA A 200 9.12 -20.11 -14.60
CA ALA A 200 10.47 -19.66 -14.22
C ALA A 200 10.38 -18.43 -13.30
N LEU A 201 9.46 -17.50 -13.58
CA LEU A 201 9.21 -16.35 -12.70
C LEU A 201 8.75 -16.79 -11.30
N MET A 202 7.80 -17.72 -11.21
CA MET A 202 7.33 -18.26 -9.92
C MET A 202 8.46 -18.94 -9.13
N ARG A 203 9.29 -19.75 -9.80
CA ARG A 203 10.47 -20.36 -9.15
C ARG A 203 11.45 -19.30 -8.66
N SER A 204 11.68 -18.23 -9.43
CA SER A 204 12.57 -17.16 -9.02
C SER A 204 12.08 -16.39 -7.80
N LEU A 205 10.76 -16.20 -7.62
CA LEU A 205 10.21 -15.63 -6.39
C LEU A 205 10.52 -16.50 -5.18
N ALA A 206 10.31 -17.83 -5.31
CA ALA A 206 10.60 -18.78 -4.23
C ALA A 206 12.11 -18.81 -3.89
N ALA A 207 12.99 -18.78 -4.92
CA ALA A 207 14.43 -18.73 -4.74
C ALA A 207 14.86 -17.45 -3.99
N ILE A 208 14.36 -16.28 -4.39
CA ILE A 208 14.66 -15.00 -3.71
C ILE A 208 14.23 -15.04 -2.25
N VAL A 209 13.05 -15.59 -1.94
CA VAL A 209 12.60 -15.75 -0.55
C VAL A 209 13.55 -16.64 0.25
N ALA A 210 14.07 -17.72 -0.34
CA ALA A 210 14.99 -18.63 0.34
C ALA A 210 16.37 -18.00 0.56
N GLU A 211 16.89 -17.30 -0.45
CA GLU A 211 18.26 -16.80 -0.50
C GLU A 211 18.47 -15.47 0.24
N GLU A 212 17.40 -14.64 0.40
CA GLU A 212 17.55 -13.27 0.93
C GLU A 212 16.99 -13.13 2.37
N PRO A 213 17.81 -13.41 3.41
CA PRO A 213 17.36 -13.31 4.79
C PRO A 213 17.05 -11.85 5.21
N ILE A 214 17.72 -10.87 4.61
CA ILE A 214 17.45 -9.45 4.88
C ILE A 214 16.05 -9.09 4.39
N LEU A 215 15.67 -9.54 3.17
CA LEU A 215 14.32 -9.32 2.64
C LEU A 215 13.26 -9.90 3.59
N ARG A 216 13.40 -11.15 4.02
CA ARG A 216 12.45 -11.80 4.95
C ARG A 216 12.29 -11.02 6.25
N ARG A 217 13.40 -10.60 6.86
CA ARG A 217 13.37 -9.83 8.13
C ARG A 217 12.73 -8.47 7.96
N ARG A 218 13.09 -7.73 6.90
CA ARG A 218 12.53 -6.39 6.64
C ARG A 218 11.06 -6.46 6.26
N ALA A 219 10.68 -7.43 5.42
CA ALA A 219 9.29 -7.66 5.05
C ALA A 219 8.44 -8.00 6.28
N MET A 220 8.91 -8.93 7.14
CA MET A 220 8.18 -9.32 8.35
C MET A 220 8.10 -8.17 9.37
N SER A 221 9.20 -7.44 9.61
CA SER A 221 9.18 -6.28 10.51
C SER A 221 8.17 -5.22 10.05
N GLN A 222 8.17 -4.88 8.75
CA GLN A 222 7.19 -3.94 8.19
C GLN A 222 5.78 -4.51 8.21
N ALA A 223 5.61 -5.80 7.94
CA ALA A 223 4.33 -6.47 7.94
C ALA A 223 3.64 -6.43 9.32
N LEU A 224 4.40 -6.61 10.39
CA LEU A 224 3.91 -6.49 11.77
C LEU A 224 3.45 -5.06 12.08
N LEU A 225 4.20 -4.04 11.67
CA LEU A 225 3.79 -2.64 11.84
C LEU A 225 2.58 -2.28 10.97
N PHE A 226 2.53 -2.77 9.74
CA PHE A 226 1.36 -2.60 8.89
C PHE A 226 0.14 -3.35 9.42
N GLY A 227 0.34 -4.50 10.05
CA GLY A 227 -0.70 -5.22 10.80
C GLY A 227 -1.28 -4.34 11.90
N THR A 228 -0.43 -3.65 12.68
CA THR A 228 -0.89 -2.67 13.70
C THR A 228 -1.69 -1.54 13.07
N PHE A 229 -1.19 -0.96 11.97
CA PHE A 229 -1.90 0.05 11.19
C PHE A 229 -3.28 -0.44 10.73
N THR A 230 -3.34 -1.64 10.14
CA THR A 230 -4.60 -2.21 9.67
C THR A 230 -5.57 -2.48 10.82
N THR A 231 -5.08 -3.01 11.95
CA THR A 231 -5.86 -3.21 13.18
C THR A 231 -6.51 -1.90 13.65
N PHE A 232 -5.73 -0.83 13.75
CA PHE A 232 -6.24 0.49 14.15
C PHE A 232 -7.33 0.98 13.19
N TRP A 233 -7.05 1.03 11.88
CA TRP A 233 -8.00 1.54 10.88
C TRP A 233 -9.21 0.64 10.65
N THR A 234 -9.16 -0.64 11.03
CA THR A 234 -10.32 -1.54 11.01
C THR A 234 -11.26 -1.25 12.15
N ALA A 235 -10.73 -1.02 13.37
CA ALA A 235 -11.53 -0.90 14.57
C ALA A 235 -11.95 0.54 14.90
N ILE A 236 -11.20 1.56 14.43
CA ILE A 236 -11.42 2.96 14.85
C ILE A 236 -12.80 3.51 14.45
N ALA A 237 -13.34 3.09 13.30
CA ALA A 237 -14.67 3.55 12.87
C ALA A 237 -15.75 3.08 13.82
N TYR A 238 -15.65 1.86 14.35
CA TYR A 238 -16.58 1.32 15.35
C TYR A 238 -16.50 2.08 16.67
N GLU A 239 -15.29 2.38 17.15
CA GLU A 239 -15.07 3.16 18.38
C GLU A 239 -15.62 4.57 18.25
N LEU A 240 -15.36 5.27 17.14
CA LEU A 240 -15.82 6.62 16.91
C LEU A 240 -17.35 6.71 16.81
N ILE A 241 -18.00 5.75 16.19
CA ILE A 241 -19.46 5.73 16.04
C ILE A 241 -20.11 5.20 17.32
N GLY A 242 -19.62 4.07 17.86
CA GLY A 242 -20.24 3.38 19.00
C GLY A 242 -20.10 4.14 20.32
N GLU A 243 -18.86 4.50 20.68
CA GLU A 243 -18.57 5.13 21.99
C GLU A 243 -18.68 6.67 21.94
N HIS A 244 -18.30 7.29 20.82
CA HIS A 244 -18.30 8.75 20.71
C HIS A 244 -19.53 9.32 19.99
N GLY A 245 -20.38 8.48 19.43
CA GLY A 245 -21.60 8.92 18.72
C GLY A 245 -21.34 9.78 17.49
N LEU A 246 -20.16 9.65 16.86
CA LEU A 246 -19.81 10.46 15.69
C LEU A 246 -20.60 10.01 14.46
N THR A 247 -20.93 10.97 13.60
CA THR A 247 -21.56 10.70 12.31
C THR A 247 -20.58 10.05 11.33
N GLN A 248 -21.11 9.41 10.30
CA GLN A 248 -20.29 8.82 9.23
C GLN A 248 -19.37 9.86 8.58
N SER A 249 -19.86 11.09 8.34
CA SER A 249 -19.05 12.20 7.82
C SER A 249 -17.90 12.57 8.76
N ALA A 250 -18.16 12.59 10.09
CA ALA A 250 -17.12 12.90 11.08
C ALA A 250 -16.01 11.84 11.09
N VAL A 251 -16.33 10.55 10.93
CA VAL A 251 -15.35 9.47 10.73
C VAL A 251 -14.52 9.71 9.47
N GLY A 252 -15.15 10.18 8.39
CA GLY A 252 -14.43 10.56 7.17
C GLY A 252 -13.44 11.70 7.38
N ILE A 253 -13.80 12.72 8.15
CA ILE A 253 -12.92 13.84 8.51
C ILE A 253 -11.78 13.34 9.42
N PHE A 254 -12.10 12.50 10.41
CA PHE A 254 -11.08 11.86 11.24
C PHE A 254 -10.02 11.10 10.43
N ALA A 255 -10.43 10.48 9.32
CA ALA A 255 -9.50 9.74 8.46
C ALA A 255 -8.37 10.61 7.86
N LEU A 256 -8.52 11.95 7.83
CA LEU A 256 -7.45 12.88 7.43
C LEU A 256 -6.23 12.86 8.38
N VAL A 257 -6.38 12.33 9.58
CA VAL A 257 -5.27 12.01 10.49
C VAL A 257 -4.18 11.18 9.79
N GLY A 258 -4.56 10.29 8.89
CA GLY A 258 -3.65 9.50 8.06
C GLY A 258 -2.73 10.31 7.14
N ALA A 259 -2.97 11.62 6.94
CA ALA A 259 -2.09 12.51 6.18
C ALA A 259 -0.67 12.59 6.77
N ALA A 260 -0.52 12.35 8.07
CA ALA A 260 0.76 12.34 8.76
C ALA A 260 1.75 11.33 8.16
N GLY A 261 1.25 10.20 7.63
CA GLY A 261 2.09 9.22 6.95
C GLY A 261 2.82 9.78 5.73
N ALA A 262 2.17 10.65 4.95
CA ALA A 262 2.81 11.27 3.79
C ALA A 262 3.99 12.18 4.17
N VAL A 263 3.91 12.82 5.33
CA VAL A 263 4.99 13.70 5.84
C VAL A 263 6.19 12.90 6.30
N ALA A 264 6.02 11.65 6.74
CA ALA A 264 7.11 10.80 7.23
C ALA A 264 8.18 10.48 6.17
N ALA A 265 7.78 10.35 4.90
CA ALA A 265 8.66 9.88 3.82
C ALA A 265 9.93 10.73 3.63
N PRO A 266 9.87 12.08 3.51
CA PRO A 266 11.07 12.90 3.37
C PRO A 266 11.97 12.89 4.61
N PHE A 267 11.41 12.74 5.82
CA PHE A 267 12.21 12.62 7.04
C PHE A 267 12.96 11.29 7.08
N ALA A 268 12.26 10.19 6.78
CA ALA A 268 12.86 8.86 6.73
C ALA A 268 13.96 8.78 5.67
N GLY A 269 13.76 9.37 4.48
CA GLY A 269 14.78 9.45 3.44
C GLY A 269 16.05 10.15 3.92
N ARG A 270 15.93 11.34 4.53
CA ARG A 270 17.08 12.08 5.08
C ARG A 270 17.84 11.31 6.15
N LEU A 271 17.13 10.55 7.00
CA LEU A 271 17.76 9.72 8.04
C LEU A 271 18.55 8.56 7.42
N ALA A 272 17.99 7.95 6.36
CA ALA A 272 18.68 6.90 5.62
C ALA A 272 19.95 7.40 4.94
N ASP A 273 19.90 8.58 4.27
CA ASP A 273 21.03 9.20 3.60
C ASP A 273 22.16 9.55 4.59
N ARG A 274 21.83 9.80 5.85
CA ARG A 274 22.78 10.02 6.95
C ARG A 274 23.31 8.74 7.60
N GLY A 275 22.96 7.56 7.10
CA GLY A 275 23.35 6.28 7.68
C GLY A 275 22.62 5.90 8.97
N LEU A 276 21.58 6.66 9.35
CA LEU A 276 20.80 6.45 10.58
C LEU A 276 19.59 5.52 10.40
N ALA A 277 19.53 4.75 9.31
CA ALA A 277 18.38 3.91 8.99
C ALA A 277 18.05 2.88 10.09
N ARG A 278 19.06 2.27 10.73
CA ARG A 278 18.83 1.28 11.80
C ARG A 278 18.24 1.90 13.06
N PRO A 279 18.83 2.92 13.69
CA PRO A 279 18.22 3.55 14.87
C PRO A 279 16.87 4.18 14.55
N ALA A 280 16.68 4.79 13.37
CA ALA A 280 15.39 5.35 12.96
C ALA A 280 14.29 4.29 12.87
N ARG A 281 14.58 3.08 12.40
CA ARG A 281 13.61 1.95 12.43
C ARG A 281 13.25 1.56 13.87
N GLY A 282 14.22 1.48 14.77
CA GLY A 282 13.95 1.19 16.18
C GLY A 282 13.06 2.24 16.83
N ILE A 283 13.33 3.53 16.57
CA ILE A 283 12.49 4.64 17.03
C ILE A 283 11.07 4.54 16.46
N ALA A 284 10.93 4.26 15.17
CA ALA A 284 9.62 4.10 14.53
C ALA A 284 8.81 2.94 15.17
N ILE A 285 9.43 1.82 15.49
CA ILE A 285 8.77 0.71 16.20
C ILE A 285 8.30 1.17 17.60
N GLY A 286 9.15 1.88 18.34
CA GLY A 286 8.79 2.47 19.63
C GLY A 286 7.63 3.45 19.54
N MET A 287 7.62 4.31 18.51
CA MET A 287 6.52 5.25 18.25
C MET A 287 5.19 4.52 17.98
N VAL A 288 5.19 3.40 17.26
CA VAL A 288 3.99 2.58 17.05
C VAL A 288 3.45 2.04 18.36
N ALA A 289 4.33 1.54 19.24
CA ALA A 289 3.92 1.07 20.56
C ALA A 289 3.33 2.21 21.42
N VAL A 290 3.97 3.39 21.41
CA VAL A 290 3.48 4.59 22.11
C VAL A 290 2.13 5.03 21.55
N ALA A 291 1.95 5.01 20.23
CA ALA A 291 0.67 5.33 19.58
C ALA A 291 -0.47 4.42 20.07
N LEU A 292 -0.22 3.12 20.16
CA LEU A 292 -1.19 2.16 20.73
C LEU A 292 -1.51 2.46 22.20
N LEU A 293 -0.50 2.80 23.01
CA LEU A 293 -0.72 3.15 24.41
C LEU A 293 -1.54 4.43 24.55
N ILE A 294 -1.26 5.46 23.74
CA ILE A 294 -2.05 6.71 23.70
C ILE A 294 -3.50 6.38 23.39
N THR A 295 -3.76 5.59 22.34
CA THR A 295 -5.13 5.25 21.95
C THR A 295 -5.81 4.29 22.92
N ARG A 296 -5.06 3.45 23.64
CA ARG A 296 -5.55 2.52 24.64
C ARG A 296 -6.03 3.22 25.91
N PHE A 297 -5.22 4.16 26.41
CA PHE A 297 -5.52 4.87 27.66
C PHE A 297 -6.30 6.18 27.44
N GLY A 298 -6.19 6.76 26.26
CA GLY A 298 -6.88 7.97 25.88
C GLY A 298 -8.15 7.74 25.05
N HIS A 299 -8.70 6.52 25.00
CA HIS A 299 -9.81 6.17 24.11
C HIS A 299 -11.09 6.99 24.39
N ALA A 300 -11.31 7.50 25.60
CA ALA A 300 -12.41 8.39 25.92
C ALA A 300 -12.30 9.78 25.24
N SER A 301 -11.20 10.10 24.59
CA SER A 301 -10.96 11.37 23.91
C SER A 301 -10.66 11.18 22.44
N VAL A 302 -11.52 11.74 21.57
CA VAL A 302 -11.30 11.77 20.12
C VAL A 302 -9.95 12.41 19.76
N VAL A 303 -9.51 13.43 20.53
CA VAL A 303 -8.20 14.09 20.33
C VAL A 303 -7.05 13.13 20.61
N ALA A 304 -7.13 12.31 21.66
CA ALA A 304 -6.11 11.32 21.96
C ALA A 304 -6.08 10.22 20.89
N LEU A 305 -7.24 9.76 20.41
CA LEU A 305 -7.35 8.82 19.30
C LEU A 305 -6.71 9.40 18.02
N ALA A 306 -6.96 10.68 17.71
CA ALA A 306 -6.36 11.38 16.58
C ALA A 306 -4.84 11.52 16.73
N ALA A 307 -4.35 11.91 17.91
CA ALA A 307 -2.92 12.03 18.18
C ALA A 307 -2.19 10.68 18.04
N GLY A 308 -2.79 9.60 18.56
CA GLY A 308 -2.28 8.25 18.38
C GLY A 308 -2.29 7.82 16.92
N GLY A 309 -3.34 8.13 16.16
CA GLY A 309 -3.42 7.86 14.72
C GLY A 309 -2.36 8.60 13.92
N VAL A 310 -2.14 9.90 14.18
CA VAL A 310 -1.03 10.69 13.58
C VAL A 310 0.32 10.02 13.82
N LEU A 311 0.58 9.67 15.07
CA LEU A 311 1.86 9.05 15.46
C LEU A 311 2.05 7.67 14.82
N LEU A 312 0.97 6.88 14.77
CA LEU A 312 0.96 5.55 14.14
C LEU A 312 1.28 5.64 12.65
N ASP A 313 0.54 6.46 11.91
CA ASP A 313 0.71 6.59 10.46
C ASP A 313 2.09 7.13 10.10
N PHE A 314 2.57 8.14 10.84
CA PHE A 314 3.92 8.68 10.67
C PHE A 314 4.99 7.60 10.88
N ALA A 315 4.88 6.83 11.96
CA ALA A 315 5.86 5.81 12.33
C ALA A 315 5.87 4.63 11.35
N VAL A 316 4.69 4.12 10.96
CA VAL A 316 4.57 2.99 10.03
C VAL A 316 5.10 3.35 8.64
N GLN A 317 4.76 4.54 8.13
CA GLN A 317 5.26 5.00 6.83
C GLN A 317 6.76 5.30 6.87
N GLY A 318 7.25 5.92 7.94
CA GLY A 318 8.68 6.15 8.13
C GLY A 318 9.48 4.84 8.11
N HIS A 319 9.04 3.83 8.86
CA HIS A 319 9.66 2.51 8.88
C HIS A 319 9.58 1.83 7.50
N GLN A 320 8.46 2.00 6.77
CA GLN A 320 8.31 1.45 5.42
C GLN A 320 9.36 2.01 4.47
N VAL A 321 9.53 3.33 4.42
CA VAL A 321 10.51 3.99 3.54
C VAL A 321 11.93 3.52 3.84
N LEU A 322 12.32 3.49 5.13
CA LEU A 322 13.63 3.02 5.58
C LEU A 322 13.90 1.55 5.20
N SER A 323 12.86 0.71 5.27
CA SER A 323 12.99 -0.72 4.95
C SER A 323 13.01 -0.96 3.43
N GLN A 324 12.21 -0.23 2.66
CA GLN A 324 12.16 -0.34 1.20
C GLN A 324 13.48 0.07 0.55
N GLN A 325 14.15 1.12 1.03
CA GLN A 325 15.44 1.55 0.50
C GLN A 325 16.49 0.43 0.60
N GLU A 326 16.56 -0.25 1.76
CA GLU A 326 17.49 -1.37 1.96
C GLU A 326 17.13 -2.58 1.09
N VAL A 327 15.85 -2.94 1.08
CA VAL A 327 15.35 -4.11 0.34
C VAL A 327 15.53 -3.96 -1.18
N TYR A 328 15.30 -2.77 -1.74
CA TYR A 328 15.46 -2.53 -3.18
C TYR A 328 16.93 -2.43 -3.63
N GLY A 329 17.86 -2.28 -2.69
CA GLY A 329 19.29 -2.35 -2.94
C GLY A 329 19.86 -3.77 -3.03
N LEU A 330 19.14 -4.79 -2.55
CA LEU A 330 19.65 -6.17 -2.47
C LEU A 330 19.96 -6.78 -3.84
N ARG A 331 19.02 -6.63 -4.80
CA ARG A 331 19.16 -7.15 -6.19
C ARG A 331 18.55 -6.14 -7.17
N PRO A 332 19.34 -5.22 -7.72
CA PRO A 332 18.83 -4.21 -8.65
C PRO A 332 18.11 -4.78 -9.87
N GLU A 333 18.54 -5.94 -10.36
CA GLU A 333 17.96 -6.65 -11.50
C GLU A 333 16.65 -7.38 -11.18
N ALA A 334 16.35 -7.59 -9.90
CA ALA A 334 15.16 -8.31 -9.44
C ALA A 334 14.19 -7.43 -8.62
N ARG A 335 14.28 -6.10 -8.72
CA ARG A 335 13.49 -5.15 -7.89
C ARG A 335 11.99 -5.39 -7.92
N SER A 336 11.42 -5.71 -9.09
CA SER A 336 9.99 -6.00 -9.22
C SER A 336 9.59 -7.23 -8.40
N ARG A 337 10.39 -8.30 -8.48
CA ARG A 337 10.16 -9.55 -7.73
C ARG A 337 10.34 -9.36 -6.22
N ILE A 338 11.36 -8.61 -5.82
CA ILE A 338 11.58 -8.21 -4.42
C ILE A 338 10.39 -7.40 -3.88
N ASN A 339 9.90 -6.43 -4.68
CA ASN A 339 8.71 -5.66 -4.30
C ASN A 339 7.48 -6.55 -4.15
N THR A 340 7.26 -7.51 -5.06
CA THR A 340 6.15 -8.47 -4.96
C THR A 340 6.21 -9.23 -3.64
N ILE A 341 7.37 -9.80 -3.27
CA ILE A 341 7.53 -10.55 -2.01
C ILE A 341 7.30 -9.63 -0.81
N TYR A 342 7.96 -8.46 -0.81
CA TYR A 342 7.88 -7.50 0.29
C TYR A 342 6.45 -7.03 0.54
N MET A 343 5.75 -6.57 -0.50
CA MET A 343 4.37 -6.08 -0.38
C MET A 343 3.37 -7.19 -0.11
N SER A 344 3.53 -8.39 -0.72
CA SER A 344 2.65 -9.53 -0.43
C SER A 344 2.74 -9.96 1.03
N THR A 345 3.94 -9.96 1.63
CA THR A 345 4.12 -10.26 3.05
C THR A 345 3.42 -9.22 3.93
N ILE A 346 3.54 -7.94 3.59
CA ILE A 346 2.91 -6.83 4.32
C ILE A 346 1.39 -6.97 4.31
N PHE A 347 0.79 -7.14 3.14
CA PHE A 347 -0.67 -7.22 3.02
C PHE A 347 -1.23 -8.53 3.56
N LEU A 348 -0.47 -9.63 3.51
CA LEU A 348 -0.88 -10.90 4.11
C LEU A 348 -1.02 -10.78 5.63
N VAL A 349 -0.01 -10.24 6.30
CA VAL A 349 -0.06 -10.00 7.75
C VAL A 349 -1.12 -8.94 8.09
N GLY A 350 -1.27 -7.91 7.26
CA GLY A 350 -2.35 -6.91 7.38
C GLY A 350 -3.74 -7.55 7.33
N ALA A 351 -3.96 -8.49 6.41
CA ALA A 351 -5.22 -9.23 6.30
C ALA A 351 -5.51 -10.07 7.56
N MET A 352 -4.50 -10.77 8.07
CA MET A 352 -4.63 -11.55 9.31
C MET A 352 -4.92 -10.64 10.51
N ALA A 353 -4.24 -9.50 10.59
CA ALA A 353 -4.41 -8.52 11.66
C ALA A 353 -5.81 -7.87 11.62
N SER A 354 -6.34 -7.58 10.42
CA SER A 354 -7.71 -7.08 10.26
C SER A 354 -8.76 -8.09 10.71
N ALA A 355 -8.61 -9.36 10.32
CA ALA A 355 -9.51 -10.43 10.78
C ALA A 355 -9.50 -10.58 12.31
N ALA A 356 -8.28 -10.58 12.89
CA ALA A 356 -8.11 -10.64 14.33
C ALA A 356 -8.71 -9.42 15.05
N ALA A 357 -8.55 -8.21 14.48
CA ALA A 357 -9.08 -6.97 15.03
C ALA A 357 -10.61 -7.01 15.13
N GLY A 358 -11.31 -7.44 14.07
CA GLY A 358 -12.76 -7.59 14.09
C GLY A 358 -13.23 -8.60 15.14
N TRP A 359 -12.61 -9.77 15.15
CA TRP A 359 -12.95 -10.83 16.13
C TRP A 359 -12.72 -10.42 17.59
N VAL A 360 -11.63 -9.68 17.86
CA VAL A 360 -11.33 -9.17 19.21
C VAL A 360 -12.27 -8.04 19.57
N PHE A 361 -12.62 -7.16 18.59
CA PHE A 361 -13.53 -6.04 18.84
C PHE A 361 -14.91 -6.52 19.29
N ASP A 362 -15.48 -7.53 18.64
CA ASP A 362 -16.78 -8.12 19.03
C ASP A 362 -16.78 -8.65 20.49
N ARG A 363 -15.62 -9.04 21.06
CA ARG A 363 -15.52 -9.66 22.39
C ARG A 363 -15.04 -8.73 23.49
N ALA A 364 -14.15 -7.81 23.16
CA ALA A 364 -13.41 -7.02 24.13
C ALA A 364 -13.29 -5.53 23.76
N GLY A 365 -14.03 -5.10 22.73
CA GLY A 365 -14.05 -3.71 22.27
C GLY A 365 -12.66 -3.16 21.90
N TRP A 366 -12.57 -1.84 21.86
CA TRP A 366 -11.34 -1.10 21.56
C TRP A 366 -10.16 -1.46 22.47
N THR A 367 -10.44 -1.60 23.75
CA THR A 367 -9.45 -1.95 24.78
C THR A 367 -8.78 -3.29 24.47
N GLY A 368 -9.56 -4.30 24.09
CA GLY A 368 -9.05 -5.61 23.70
C GLY A 368 -8.20 -5.53 22.44
N VAL A 369 -8.70 -4.83 21.41
CA VAL A 369 -8.00 -4.65 20.12
C VAL A 369 -6.63 -4.01 20.32
N THR A 370 -6.56 -2.88 21.03
CA THR A 370 -5.30 -2.17 21.25
C THR A 370 -4.32 -2.95 22.12
N THR A 371 -4.82 -3.72 23.09
CA THR A 371 -3.98 -4.59 23.95
C THR A 371 -3.36 -5.72 23.13
N VAL A 372 -4.16 -6.44 22.34
CA VAL A 372 -3.65 -7.55 21.49
C VAL A 372 -2.73 -7.01 20.39
N ALA A 373 -3.03 -5.84 19.84
CA ALA A 373 -2.20 -5.22 18.81
C ALA A 373 -0.76 -4.90 19.28
N LEU A 374 -0.51 -4.71 20.58
CA LEU A 374 0.84 -4.48 21.13
C LEU A 374 1.82 -5.65 20.88
N VAL A 375 1.33 -6.85 20.65
CA VAL A 375 2.16 -8.01 20.29
C VAL A 375 2.89 -7.78 18.97
N LEU A 376 2.28 -7.03 18.03
CA LEU A 376 2.85 -6.79 16.70
C LEU A 376 4.10 -5.90 16.73
N PRO A 377 4.11 -4.69 17.34
CA PRO A 377 5.32 -3.91 17.48
C PRO A 377 6.36 -4.58 18.40
N ALA A 378 5.94 -5.37 19.39
CA ALA A 378 6.87 -6.17 20.20
C ALA A 378 7.61 -7.21 19.35
N GLY A 379 6.92 -7.92 18.46
CA GLY A 379 7.52 -8.83 17.50
C GLY A 379 8.47 -8.12 16.51
N ALA A 380 8.07 -6.95 16.01
CA ALA A 380 8.92 -6.11 15.15
C ALA A 380 10.19 -5.65 15.90
N PHE A 381 10.07 -5.30 17.16
CA PHE A 381 11.20 -4.90 18.01
C PHE A 381 12.17 -6.08 18.25
N ALA A 382 11.67 -7.28 18.52
CA ALA A 382 12.48 -8.47 18.63
C ALA A 382 13.28 -8.75 17.34
N LEU A 383 12.64 -8.62 16.16
CA LEU A 383 13.33 -8.72 14.88
C LEU A 383 14.38 -7.62 14.67
N TRP A 384 14.14 -6.42 15.17
CA TRP A 384 15.09 -5.31 15.10
C TRP A 384 16.31 -5.56 15.99
N LEU A 385 16.14 -6.06 17.20
CA LEU A 385 17.23 -6.41 18.14
C LEU A 385 18.17 -7.46 17.52
N THR A 386 17.64 -8.48 16.85
CA THR A 386 18.43 -9.53 16.20
C THR A 386 19.09 -9.09 14.87
N SER A 387 18.76 -7.90 14.38
CA SER A 387 19.35 -7.37 13.15
C SER A 387 20.76 -6.83 13.42
N ARG A 388 21.81 -7.48 12.88
CA ARG A 388 23.16 -6.93 12.88
C ARG A 388 23.20 -5.69 11.96
N ASN A 389 24.07 -4.70 12.26
CA ASN A 389 24.36 -3.66 11.29
C ASN A 389 24.85 -4.35 10.01
N PRO A 390 24.33 -4.01 8.83
CA PRO A 390 25.05 -4.34 7.62
C PRO A 390 26.41 -3.67 7.79
N SER A 391 27.47 -4.48 7.68
CA SER A 391 28.84 -3.99 7.57
C SER A 391 28.82 -2.83 6.59
N THR A 392 29.39 -1.70 6.96
CA THR A 392 29.56 -0.53 6.13
C THR A 392 30.31 -0.92 4.85
N ALA A 393 29.59 -1.36 3.84
CA ALA A 393 30.10 -1.32 2.50
C ALA A 393 30.25 0.17 2.14
N PRO A 394 31.43 0.61 1.66
CA PRO A 394 31.63 2.02 1.35
C PRO A 394 30.60 2.48 0.32
N PRO A 395 30.12 3.74 0.43
CA PRO A 395 29.27 4.32 -0.60
C PRO A 395 30.04 4.22 -1.92
N PHE A 396 29.34 3.82 -2.98
CA PHE A 396 29.79 3.74 -4.37
C PHE A 396 31.09 4.52 -4.59
N ALA A 397 32.23 3.80 -4.63
CA ALA A 397 33.45 4.36 -5.15
C ALA A 397 33.15 4.76 -6.59
N ALA A 398 33.16 6.06 -6.84
CA ALA A 398 33.16 6.60 -8.18
C ALA A 398 34.22 5.82 -8.95
N VAL A 399 33.83 5.13 -10.00
CA VAL A 399 34.77 4.61 -10.99
C VAL A 399 35.43 5.84 -11.60
N THR A 400 36.51 6.28 -11.00
CA THR A 400 37.43 7.20 -11.63
C THR A 400 37.98 6.46 -12.82
N ALA A 401 37.57 6.88 -13.99
CA ALA A 401 38.25 6.52 -15.24
C ALA A 401 39.71 6.99 -15.17
N THR A 402 40.59 6.08 -14.79
CA THR A 402 41.99 6.19 -15.07
C THR A 402 42.29 5.32 -16.28
N ASP A 403 42.10 5.90 -17.45
CA ASP A 403 42.79 5.46 -18.66
C ASP A 403 43.51 6.67 -19.23
N GLY A 404 44.72 6.84 -18.74
CA GLY A 404 45.78 7.63 -19.33
C GLY A 404 46.93 6.71 -19.60
N GLY A 405 46.84 5.88 -20.64
CA GLY A 405 47.99 5.18 -21.20
C GLY A 405 48.74 6.08 -22.20
N PRO A 406 50.05 6.25 -22.09
CA PRO A 406 50.80 7.11 -23.03
C PRO A 406 51.02 6.39 -24.35
N HIS A 407 50.64 7.05 -25.45
CA HIS A 407 51.20 6.75 -26.76
C HIS A 407 52.67 7.09 -26.77
N GLN A 408 53.54 6.12 -27.04
CA GLN A 408 54.90 6.31 -27.50
C GLN A 408 55.12 5.58 -28.82
N ALA A 409 55.67 6.37 -29.78
CA ALA A 409 56.40 6.07 -31.02
C ALA A 409 55.67 5.30 -32.12
#